data_e6c34b71777adc3409e379a19963df77
#
_entry.id   e6c34b71777adc3409e379a19963df77
#
_cell.length_a   1.000
_cell.length_b   1.000
_cell.length_c   1.000
_cell.angle_alpha   90.00
_cell.angle_beta   90.00
_cell.angle_gamma   90.00
#
_symmetry.space_group_name_H-M   'P 1'
#
loop_
_entity.id
_entity.type
_entity.pdbx_description
1 polymer ?
#
loop_
_entity_poly.entity_id
_entity_poly.type
_entity_poly.pdbx_seq_one_letter_code
_entity_poly.pdbx_strand_id
1 'polypeptide(L)'
;MPFLLILMAVLMTTAAHAQSAPAGFQSPSKNIACQYFDYDKQNILRCDIAAMETKPRRPADCELDYGGAFEMNAKGPAARLCHGDTVMDKALPVLGYGEVWQRGGFTCKSEQVGVTCFNTDRRGFSLSRAKQDIF
;
A
#
# COMPACT_ATOMS: atom_id res chain seq x y z
N MET A 1 30.42 -9.52 61.38
CA MET A 1 29.55 -10.11 60.33
C MET A 1 29.19 -9.03 59.34
N PRO A 2 29.74 -9.04 58.13
CA PRO A 2 29.34 -8.07 57.13
C PRO A 2 28.08 -8.57 56.41
N PHE A 3 27.02 -7.79 56.46
CA PHE A 3 25.82 -8.01 55.67
C PHE A 3 26.12 -7.68 54.20
N LEU A 4 26.09 -8.68 53.36
CA LEU A 4 26.23 -8.55 51.89
C LEU A 4 24.87 -8.18 51.33
N LEU A 5 24.64 -6.90 50.99
CA LEU A 5 23.47 -6.44 50.27
C LEU A 5 23.62 -6.81 48.77
N ILE A 6 22.91 -7.86 48.36
CA ILE A 6 22.80 -8.23 46.95
C ILE A 6 21.77 -7.29 46.29
N LEU A 7 22.27 -6.35 45.51
CA LEU A 7 21.43 -5.48 44.67
C LEU A 7 20.98 -6.25 43.43
N MET A 8 19.74 -6.76 43.46
CA MET A 8 19.12 -7.35 42.25
C MET A 8 18.76 -6.22 41.28
N ALA A 9 19.52 -6.09 40.24
CA ALA A 9 19.17 -5.23 39.11
C ALA A 9 18.07 -5.92 38.29
N VAL A 10 16.84 -5.41 38.36
CA VAL A 10 15.74 -5.83 37.52
C VAL A 10 15.95 -5.21 36.14
N LEU A 11 16.38 -6.01 35.16
CA LEU A 11 16.39 -5.61 33.76
C LEU A 11 14.93 -5.54 33.30
N MET A 12 14.39 -4.35 33.19
CA MET A 12 13.12 -4.13 32.45
C MET A 12 13.39 -4.22 30.96
N THR A 13 13.07 -5.36 30.35
CA THR A 13 13.01 -5.49 28.91
C THR A 13 11.76 -4.78 28.41
N THR A 14 11.90 -3.60 27.84
CA THR A 14 10.82 -2.95 27.12
C THR A 14 10.61 -3.71 25.81
N ALA A 15 9.53 -4.48 25.73
CA ALA A 15 9.10 -5.08 24.49
C ALA A 15 8.64 -3.96 23.56
N ALA A 16 9.41 -3.72 22.47
CA ALA A 16 8.98 -2.82 21.40
C ALA A 16 7.79 -3.46 20.69
N HIS A 17 6.59 -2.92 20.88
CA HIS A 17 5.42 -3.33 20.12
C HIS A 17 5.54 -2.76 18.71
N ALA A 18 5.70 -3.64 17.69
CA ALA A 18 5.62 -3.23 16.29
C ALA A 18 4.19 -2.74 16.01
N GLN A 19 4.05 -1.47 15.68
CA GLN A 19 2.75 -0.92 15.26
C GLN A 19 2.39 -1.48 13.89
N SER A 20 1.12 -1.88 13.70
CA SER A 20 0.59 -2.26 12.39
C SER A 20 0.70 -1.09 11.43
N ALA A 21 1.03 -1.34 10.16
CA ALA A 21 1.00 -0.33 9.12
C ALA A 21 -0.41 0.28 9.01
N PRO A 22 -0.54 1.57 8.67
CA PRO A 22 -1.84 2.20 8.46
C PRO A 22 -2.63 1.49 7.34
N ALA A 23 -3.96 1.64 7.34
CA ALA A 23 -4.82 1.01 6.34
C ALA A 23 -4.67 1.60 4.94
N GLY A 24 -3.95 2.70 4.79
CA GLY A 24 -3.68 3.32 3.51
C GLY A 24 -2.55 4.32 3.58
N PHE A 25 -2.12 4.79 2.43
CA PHE A 25 -1.07 5.79 2.29
C PHE A 25 -1.22 6.53 0.95
N GLN A 26 -0.50 7.63 0.83
CA GLN A 26 -0.34 8.33 -0.43
C GLN A 26 1.14 8.59 -0.72
N SER A 27 1.48 8.70 -2.00
CA SER A 27 2.82 9.09 -2.42
C SER A 27 3.14 10.53 -2.00
N PRO A 28 4.44 10.91 -1.91
CA PRO A 28 4.82 12.29 -1.57
C PRO A 28 4.25 13.33 -2.53
N SER A 29 4.14 13.02 -3.82
CA SER A 29 3.50 13.88 -4.83
C SER A 29 1.98 13.97 -4.68
N LYS A 30 1.37 13.06 -3.89
CA LYS A 30 -0.07 12.85 -3.74
C LYS A 30 -0.77 12.41 -5.04
N ASN A 31 0.00 12.00 -6.03
CA ASN A 31 -0.53 11.50 -7.30
C ASN A 31 -1.05 10.06 -7.21
N ILE A 32 -0.55 9.29 -6.24
CA ILE A 32 -0.92 7.89 -6.03
C ILE A 32 -1.40 7.73 -4.59
N ALA A 33 -2.55 7.09 -4.42
CA ALA A 33 -3.08 6.71 -3.11
C ALA A 33 -3.48 5.24 -3.12
N CYS A 34 -3.18 4.55 -2.03
CA CYS A 34 -3.51 3.14 -1.85
C CYS A 34 -4.29 2.96 -0.55
N GLN A 35 -5.31 2.12 -0.58
CA GLN A 35 -6.04 1.72 0.61
C GLN A 35 -6.24 0.21 0.66
N TYR A 36 -6.11 -0.31 1.86
CA TYR A 36 -6.31 -1.71 2.19
C TYR A 36 -7.71 -1.93 2.75
N PHE A 37 -8.36 -2.98 2.28
CA PHE A 37 -9.68 -3.38 2.72
C PHE A 37 -9.69 -4.85 3.13
N ASP A 38 -10.42 -5.14 4.19
CA ASP A 38 -10.66 -6.49 4.69
C ASP A 38 -12.17 -6.75 4.61
N TYR A 39 -12.60 -7.42 3.53
CA TYR A 39 -13.98 -7.80 3.30
C TYR A 39 -14.14 -9.32 3.26
N ASP A 40 -15.07 -9.86 4.05
CA ASP A 40 -15.45 -11.28 4.01
C ASP A 40 -14.23 -12.22 4.01
N LYS A 41 -13.25 -11.96 4.87
CA LYS A 41 -11.99 -12.72 4.98
C LYS A 41 -11.09 -12.60 3.75
N GLN A 42 -11.37 -11.66 2.85
CA GLN A 42 -10.51 -11.34 1.72
C GLN A 42 -9.79 -10.02 1.96
N ASN A 43 -8.48 -10.05 1.78
CA ASN A 43 -7.65 -8.86 1.82
C ASN A 43 -7.54 -8.28 0.42
N ILE A 44 -7.85 -7.01 0.28
CA ILE A 44 -7.84 -6.29 -0.98
C ILE A 44 -6.97 -5.05 -0.84
N LEU A 45 -6.09 -4.82 -1.80
CA LEU A 45 -5.37 -3.56 -1.96
C LEU A 45 -5.82 -2.89 -3.25
N ARG A 46 -6.25 -1.64 -3.15
CA ARG A 46 -6.54 -0.79 -4.29
C ARG A 46 -5.65 0.45 -4.27
N CYS A 47 -5.06 0.77 -5.42
CA CYS A 47 -4.31 1.99 -5.64
C CYS A 47 -4.89 2.76 -6.82
N ASP A 48 -5.07 4.06 -6.63
CA ASP A 48 -5.49 4.98 -7.69
C ASP A 48 -4.34 5.93 -8.03
N ILE A 49 -4.19 6.23 -9.31
CA ILE A 49 -3.27 7.26 -9.82
C ILE A 49 -4.07 8.35 -10.51
N ALA A 50 -3.84 9.61 -10.13
CA ALA A 50 -4.61 10.74 -10.64
C ALA A 50 -4.13 11.24 -12.00
N ALA A 51 -2.84 11.54 -12.13
CA ALA A 51 -2.25 12.07 -13.35
C ALA A 51 -1.40 11.01 -14.06
N MET A 52 -1.70 10.76 -15.32
CA MET A 52 -0.99 9.84 -16.21
C MET A 52 -0.66 10.56 -17.52
N GLU A 53 0.53 10.32 -18.08
CA GLU A 53 0.92 10.89 -19.38
C GLU A 53 0.10 10.29 -20.53
N THR A 54 -0.21 9.00 -20.43
CA THR A 54 -1.05 8.29 -21.41
C THR A 54 -2.14 7.54 -20.67
N LYS A 55 -3.39 7.85 -20.99
CA LYS A 55 -4.54 7.14 -20.44
C LYS A 55 -4.95 6.02 -21.39
N PRO A 56 -5.14 4.78 -20.93
CA PRO A 56 -5.59 3.70 -21.79
C PRO A 56 -7.02 3.93 -22.27
N ARG A 57 -7.34 3.33 -23.40
CA ARG A 57 -8.69 3.38 -23.94
C ARG A 57 -9.65 2.61 -23.03
N ARG A 58 -10.79 3.25 -22.72
CA ARG A 58 -11.84 2.61 -21.94
C ARG A 58 -12.45 1.43 -22.73
N PRO A 59 -12.55 0.22 -22.13
CA PRO A 59 -13.24 -0.91 -22.74
C PRO A 59 -14.71 -0.59 -23.03
N ALA A 60 -15.29 -1.22 -24.05
CA ALA A 60 -16.68 -0.98 -24.46
C ALA A 60 -17.69 -1.39 -23.36
N ASP A 61 -17.34 -2.36 -22.52
CA ASP A 61 -18.16 -2.85 -21.41
C ASP A 61 -17.96 -2.04 -20.10
N CYS A 62 -17.07 -1.06 -20.09
CA CYS A 62 -16.88 -0.15 -18.95
C CYS A 62 -17.64 1.16 -19.21
N GLU A 63 -18.71 1.39 -18.47
CA GLU A 63 -19.51 2.62 -18.52
C GLU A 63 -19.03 3.72 -17.58
N LEU A 64 -18.04 3.43 -16.75
CA LEU A 64 -17.46 4.32 -15.75
C LEU A 64 -16.05 4.76 -16.15
N ASP A 65 -15.27 5.25 -15.19
CA ASP A 65 -13.88 5.60 -15.41
C ASP A 65 -13.00 4.35 -15.54
N TYR A 66 -11.95 4.48 -16.33
CA TYR A 66 -10.98 3.42 -16.56
C TYR A 66 -9.57 3.96 -16.70
N GLY A 67 -8.62 3.24 -16.20
CA GLY A 67 -7.19 3.51 -16.41
C GLY A 67 -6.42 3.88 -15.16
N GLY A 68 -7.04 4.57 -14.20
CA GLY A 68 -6.38 5.11 -13.03
C GLY A 68 -6.54 4.31 -11.75
N ALA A 69 -7.27 3.19 -11.75
CA ALA A 69 -7.45 2.37 -10.57
C ALA A 69 -6.99 0.93 -10.79
N PHE A 70 -6.29 0.39 -9.78
CA PHE A 70 -5.68 -0.94 -9.80
C PHE A 70 -6.00 -1.66 -8.51
N GLU A 71 -6.31 -2.94 -8.60
CA GLU A 71 -6.70 -3.75 -7.45
C GLU A 71 -6.09 -5.14 -7.51
N MET A 72 -5.81 -5.71 -6.36
CA MET A 72 -5.42 -7.11 -6.22
C MET A 72 -5.88 -7.68 -4.89
N ASN A 73 -6.08 -8.99 -4.87
CA ASN A 73 -6.21 -9.77 -3.64
C ASN A 73 -4.84 -10.17 -3.11
N ALA A 74 -4.79 -10.71 -1.88
CA ALA A 74 -3.55 -11.20 -1.29
C ALA A 74 -2.88 -12.32 -2.11
N LYS A 75 -3.64 -12.99 -2.97
CA LYS A 75 -3.19 -14.00 -3.92
C LYS A 75 -3.83 -13.76 -5.29
N GLY A 76 -3.13 -14.20 -6.34
CA GLY A 76 -3.61 -14.07 -7.70
C GLY A 76 -3.23 -12.76 -8.38
N PRO A 77 -3.74 -12.54 -9.61
CA PRO A 77 -3.33 -11.41 -10.43
C PRO A 77 -3.93 -10.09 -9.97
N ALA A 78 -3.21 -9.01 -10.24
CA ALA A 78 -3.72 -7.66 -10.17
C ALA A 78 -4.51 -7.31 -11.45
N ALA A 79 -5.41 -6.35 -11.34
CA ALA A 79 -6.23 -5.88 -12.46
C ALA A 79 -6.42 -4.37 -12.43
N ARG A 80 -6.61 -3.79 -13.60
CA ARG A 80 -7.07 -2.42 -13.77
C ARG A 80 -8.58 -2.41 -13.69
N LEU A 81 -9.15 -1.44 -12.98
CA LEU A 81 -10.57 -1.40 -12.68
C LEU A 81 -11.36 -0.47 -13.59
N CYS A 82 -12.61 -0.86 -13.82
CA CYS A 82 -13.71 0.03 -14.20
C CYS A 82 -14.35 0.54 -12.90
N HIS A 83 -14.36 1.86 -12.66
CA HIS A 83 -14.76 2.42 -11.36
C HIS A 83 -15.42 3.80 -11.49
N GLY A 84 -16.32 4.11 -10.57
CA GLY A 84 -16.96 5.43 -10.47
C GLY A 84 -16.55 6.22 -9.22
N ASP A 85 -15.77 5.62 -8.34
CA ASP A 85 -15.28 6.20 -7.08
C ASP A 85 -13.75 6.28 -7.08
N THR A 86 -13.18 6.80 -6.00
CA THR A 86 -11.74 6.87 -5.83
C THR A 86 -11.34 6.55 -4.39
N VAL A 87 -10.13 6.01 -4.22
CA VAL A 87 -9.49 5.87 -2.89
C VAL A 87 -8.59 7.05 -2.54
N MET A 88 -8.56 8.08 -3.38
CA MET A 88 -7.84 9.32 -3.08
C MET A 88 -8.44 9.97 -1.84
N ASP A 89 -7.59 10.24 -0.85
CA ASP A 89 -7.96 10.91 0.39
C ASP A 89 -6.76 11.72 0.89
N LYS A 90 -6.95 13.03 1.03
CA LYS A 90 -5.90 13.95 1.48
C LYS A 90 -5.44 13.69 2.92
N ALA A 91 -6.25 12.99 3.71
CA ALA A 91 -5.93 12.63 5.10
C ALA A 91 -5.03 11.39 5.21
N LEU A 92 -4.79 10.66 4.13
CA LEU A 92 -3.90 9.49 4.16
C LEU A 92 -2.48 9.90 4.53
N PRO A 93 -1.79 9.09 5.36
CA PRO A 93 -0.40 9.33 5.66
C PRO A 93 0.46 9.22 4.40
N VAL A 94 1.53 10.01 4.33
CA VAL A 94 2.47 9.98 3.22
C VAL A 94 3.49 8.87 3.45
N LEU A 95 3.64 8.00 2.44
CA LEU A 95 4.73 7.04 2.38
C LEU A 95 5.91 7.72 1.67
N GLY A 96 6.96 8.04 2.45
CA GLY A 96 8.13 8.75 1.94
C GLY A 96 8.93 7.93 0.93
N TYR A 97 9.72 8.60 0.10
CA TYR A 97 10.57 7.92 -0.87
C TYR A 97 11.53 6.94 -0.19
N GLY A 98 11.58 5.72 -0.71
CA GLY A 98 12.37 4.61 -0.17
C GLY A 98 11.68 3.84 0.96
N GLU A 99 10.58 4.34 1.48
CA GLU A 99 9.83 3.65 2.53
C GLU A 99 9.00 2.51 1.98
N VAL A 100 8.80 1.49 2.82
CA VAL A 100 8.02 0.29 2.51
C VAL A 100 6.82 0.22 3.43
N TRP A 101 5.66 -0.06 2.86
CA TRP A 101 4.42 -0.34 3.57
C TRP A 101 4.06 -1.81 3.40
N GLN A 102 3.70 -2.46 4.50
CA GLN A 102 3.29 -3.87 4.48
C GLN A 102 2.05 -4.07 5.34
N ARG A 103 1.02 -4.70 4.77
CA ARG A 103 -0.20 -5.08 5.49
C ARG A 103 -0.98 -6.13 4.70
N GLY A 104 -1.56 -7.10 5.40
CA GLY A 104 -2.54 -8.03 4.84
C GLY A 104 -2.06 -8.89 3.68
N GLY A 105 -0.76 -9.16 3.57
CA GLY A 105 -0.16 -9.90 2.46
C GLY A 105 0.33 -9.02 1.31
N PHE A 106 0.24 -7.70 1.45
CA PHE A 106 0.71 -6.74 0.46
C PHE A 106 1.99 -6.05 0.90
N THR A 107 2.84 -5.75 -0.04
CA THR A 107 4.05 -4.94 0.12
C THR A 107 4.05 -3.85 -0.93
N CYS A 108 4.22 -2.61 -0.52
CA CYS A 108 4.35 -1.46 -1.40
C CYS A 108 5.62 -0.69 -1.08
N LYS A 109 6.30 -0.19 -2.11
CA LYS A 109 7.45 0.69 -1.98
C LYS A 109 7.21 1.98 -2.73
N SER A 110 7.46 3.10 -2.04
CA SER A 110 7.42 4.45 -2.62
C SER A 110 8.80 4.84 -3.14
N GLU A 111 8.84 5.32 -4.38
CA GLU A 111 10.05 5.83 -5.02
C GLU A 111 9.74 7.15 -5.74
N GLN A 112 10.77 7.90 -6.16
CA GLN A 112 10.53 9.18 -6.85
C GLN A 112 9.69 9.03 -8.12
N VAL A 113 9.82 7.92 -8.83
CA VAL A 113 9.05 7.66 -10.06
C VAL A 113 7.63 7.21 -9.80
N GLY A 114 7.34 6.65 -8.63
CA GLY A 114 6.00 6.15 -8.31
C GLY A 114 5.98 5.11 -7.21
N VAL A 115 4.96 4.26 -7.24
CA VAL A 115 4.71 3.23 -6.22
C VAL A 115 4.61 1.86 -6.90
N THR A 116 5.32 0.89 -6.35
CA THR A 116 5.20 -0.52 -6.75
C THR A 116 4.63 -1.32 -5.60
N CYS A 117 3.58 -2.09 -5.88
CA CYS A 117 2.94 -2.98 -4.91
C CYS A 117 2.87 -4.41 -5.44
N PHE A 118 3.06 -5.38 -4.56
CA PHE A 118 2.89 -6.80 -4.88
C PHE A 118 2.27 -7.57 -3.71
N ASN A 119 1.71 -8.72 -4.03
CA ASN A 119 1.07 -9.63 -3.07
C ASN A 119 1.95 -10.85 -2.77
N THR A 120 1.39 -11.84 -2.06
CA THR A 120 2.11 -13.06 -1.67
C THR A 120 2.54 -13.93 -2.85
N ASP A 121 1.87 -13.80 -4.01
CA ASP A 121 2.25 -14.49 -5.25
C ASP A 121 3.22 -13.66 -6.12
N ARG A 122 3.71 -12.52 -5.60
CA ARG A 122 4.55 -11.56 -6.31
C ARG A 122 3.89 -11.00 -7.58
N ARG A 123 2.56 -10.97 -7.60
CA ARG A 123 1.74 -10.32 -8.61
C ARG A 123 1.38 -8.93 -8.12
N GLY A 124 1.29 -7.97 -9.01
CA GLY A 124 0.96 -6.62 -8.59
C GLY A 124 1.04 -5.60 -9.70
N PHE A 125 1.36 -4.39 -9.35
CA PHE A 125 1.45 -3.28 -10.29
C PHE A 125 2.54 -2.28 -9.88
N SER A 126 3.08 -1.62 -10.89
CA SER A 126 4.01 -0.50 -10.74
C SER A 126 3.41 0.73 -11.39
N LEU A 127 3.17 1.78 -10.60
CA LEU A 127 2.45 2.97 -11.01
C LEU A 127 3.37 4.18 -11.04
N SER A 128 3.50 4.81 -12.20
CA SER A 128 4.14 6.12 -12.39
C SER A 128 3.31 6.93 -13.39
N ARG A 129 3.56 8.24 -13.45
CA ARG A 129 2.88 9.09 -14.45
C ARG A 129 3.16 8.62 -15.88
N ALA A 130 4.41 8.21 -16.16
CA ALA A 130 4.82 7.78 -17.49
C ALA A 130 4.26 6.42 -17.87
N LYS A 131 4.13 5.51 -16.89
CA LYS A 131 3.80 4.11 -17.16
C LYS A 131 3.08 3.45 -15.99
N GLN A 132 2.09 2.62 -16.31
CA GLN A 132 1.40 1.78 -15.36
C GLN A 132 1.49 0.33 -15.84
N ASP A 133 2.23 -0.50 -15.10
CA ASP A 133 2.45 -1.91 -15.42
C ASP A 133 1.75 -2.83 -14.44
N ILE A 134 1.16 -3.89 -14.96
CA ILE A 134 0.68 -5.04 -14.19
C ILE A 134 1.63 -6.21 -14.46
N PHE A 135 2.03 -6.88 -13.38
CA PHE A 135 2.93 -8.04 -13.47
C PHE A 135 2.49 -9.21 -12.59
#